data_5fc66fa3a468e975ab5e083d359b246d
#
_entry.id   5fc66fa3a468e975ab5e083d359b246d
#
_cell.length_a   1.000
_cell.length_b   1.000
_cell.length_c   1.000
_cell.angle_alpha   90.00
_cell.angle_beta   90.00
_cell.angle_gamma   90.00
#
_symmetry.space_group_name_H-M   'P 1'
#
loop_
_entity.id
_entity.type
_entity.pdbx_description
1 polymer ?
#
loop_
_entity_poly.entity_id
_entity_poly.type
_entity_poly.pdbx_seq_one_letter_code
_entity_poly.pdbx_strand_id
1 'polypeptide(L)'
;MKQTAVLTEYEIKSKKINKPLKIGLISDLHERKADDIFELLKIAAPDMIAIAGDTLERFGEEHYERVNELNPLKSVFFIIAMYVDHAVRVITRNKNTAEPENAYRFLKASGKLAPSFMSLGNHEDELTENDRSLLSEYGVTLLDNSSVKAEINGQELLIGGLSSFYDEEWLKGFSEEKGFKILLCHHPEYYDRFVKGTDIGLVLSGHNHGGQFRLFGKGLISSSSGLFPKYDRGIFENRLVISAGCSNTAAVPRLCNPREVVIIKLSPE
;
A
#
# COMPACT_ATOMS: atom_id res chain seq x y z
N MET A 1 -8.71 3.98 -22.64
CA MET A 1 -9.36 4.98 -21.76
C MET A 1 -8.42 5.31 -20.61
N LYS A 2 -8.18 6.60 -20.33
CA LYS A 2 -7.43 7.00 -19.13
C LYS A 2 -8.27 6.65 -17.90
N GLN A 3 -7.79 5.77 -17.04
CA GLN A 3 -8.49 5.46 -15.78
C GLN A 3 -8.36 6.67 -14.86
N THR A 4 -9.48 7.28 -14.52
CA THR A 4 -9.54 8.42 -13.60
C THR A 4 -9.23 7.91 -12.18
N ALA A 5 -8.34 8.61 -11.49
CA ALA A 5 -8.12 8.38 -10.06
C ALA A 5 -9.29 8.97 -9.26
N VAL A 6 -9.60 8.37 -8.12
CA VAL A 6 -10.65 8.84 -7.20
C VAL A 6 -10.10 9.06 -5.79
N LEU A 7 -10.76 9.94 -5.06
CA LEU A 7 -10.55 10.12 -3.63
C LEU A 7 -11.60 9.30 -2.88
N THR A 8 -11.14 8.42 -1.99
CA THR A 8 -12.00 7.60 -1.11
C THR A 8 -11.77 8.04 0.33
N GLU A 9 -12.83 8.28 1.09
CA GLU A 9 -12.73 8.71 2.49
C GLU A 9 -13.32 7.66 3.42
N TYR A 10 -12.62 7.40 4.53
CA TYR A 10 -13.10 6.58 5.64
C TYR A 10 -12.98 7.32 6.95
N GLU A 11 -13.91 7.08 7.86
CA GLU A 11 -13.85 7.57 9.24
C GLU A 11 -13.53 6.42 10.19
N ILE A 12 -12.59 6.65 11.09
CA ILE A 12 -12.23 5.73 12.17
C ILE A 12 -12.21 6.53 13.46
N LYS A 13 -12.83 5.98 14.49
CA LYS A 13 -12.87 6.59 15.83
C LYS A 13 -12.11 5.74 16.84
N SER A 14 -11.44 6.39 17.77
CA SER A 14 -10.73 5.70 18.83
C SER A 14 -10.64 6.54 20.09
N LYS A 15 -10.86 5.92 21.26
CA LYS A 15 -10.68 6.53 22.60
C LYS A 15 -9.22 6.93 22.89
N LYS A 16 -8.25 6.38 22.13
CA LYS A 16 -6.83 6.71 22.26
C LYS A 16 -6.42 7.92 21.41
N ILE A 17 -7.34 8.47 20.65
CA ILE A 17 -7.13 9.69 19.85
C ILE A 17 -7.75 10.87 20.58
N ASN A 18 -6.98 11.93 20.74
CA ASN A 18 -7.40 13.14 21.44
C ASN A 18 -7.67 14.30 20.47
N LYS A 19 -7.04 14.28 19.30
CA LYS A 19 -7.18 15.30 18.26
C LYS A 19 -7.44 14.65 16.91
N PRO A 20 -8.40 15.17 16.12
CA PRO A 20 -8.66 14.64 14.81
C PRO A 20 -7.46 14.87 13.88
N LEU A 21 -7.21 13.91 13.02
CA LEU A 21 -6.18 14.00 11.97
C LEU A 21 -6.60 13.26 10.71
N LYS A 22 -6.05 13.68 9.56
CA LYS A 22 -6.25 13.07 8.27
C LYS A 22 -4.98 12.33 7.84
N ILE A 23 -5.12 11.06 7.50
CA ILE A 23 -4.04 10.22 6.98
C ILE A 23 -4.31 9.97 5.51
N GLY A 24 -3.34 10.32 4.64
CA GLY A 24 -3.37 9.94 3.24
C GLY A 24 -2.71 8.57 3.07
N LEU A 25 -3.47 7.55 2.67
CA LEU A 25 -2.92 6.23 2.35
C LEU A 25 -2.68 6.10 0.85
N ILE A 26 -1.45 5.76 0.52
CA ILE A 26 -0.93 5.48 -0.83
C ILE A 26 -0.35 4.07 -0.83
N SER A 27 -0.58 3.31 -1.89
CA SER A 27 0.05 2.01 -2.12
C SER A 27 0.15 1.69 -3.61
N ASP A 28 0.95 0.71 -3.97
CA ASP A 28 0.97 0.11 -5.30
C ASP A 28 1.19 1.15 -6.42
N LEU A 29 2.20 2.00 -6.28
CA LEU A 29 2.60 2.98 -7.28
C LEU A 29 3.35 2.34 -8.45
N HIS A 30 4.26 1.38 -8.14
CA HIS A 30 5.01 0.58 -9.13
C HIS A 30 5.74 1.44 -10.15
N GLU A 31 6.39 2.51 -9.72
CA GLU A 31 7.14 3.42 -10.59
C GLU A 31 6.33 4.01 -11.76
N ARG A 32 4.99 4.01 -11.64
CA ARG A 32 4.11 4.57 -12.68
C ARG A 32 3.86 6.06 -12.46
N LYS A 33 3.46 6.74 -13.54
CA LYS A 33 3.03 8.14 -13.47
C LYS A 33 1.79 8.29 -12.59
N ALA A 34 1.87 9.17 -11.60
CA ALA A 34 0.85 9.37 -10.59
C ALA A 34 0.58 10.87 -10.30
N ASP A 35 0.73 11.73 -11.31
CA ASP A 35 0.51 13.18 -11.14
C ASP A 35 -0.94 13.46 -10.69
N ASP A 36 -1.92 12.74 -11.23
CA ASP A 36 -3.33 12.84 -10.84
C ASP A 36 -3.61 12.31 -9.42
N ILE A 37 -2.90 11.26 -8.97
CA ILE A 37 -2.93 10.77 -7.60
C ILE A 37 -2.37 11.84 -6.65
N PHE A 38 -1.22 12.43 -7.00
CA PHE A 38 -0.61 13.47 -6.18
C PHE A 38 -1.48 14.73 -6.08
N GLU A 39 -2.14 15.14 -7.15
CA GLU A 39 -3.07 16.28 -7.11
C GLU A 39 -4.27 16.01 -6.17
N LEU A 40 -4.83 14.78 -6.19
CA LEU A 40 -5.88 14.40 -5.24
C LEU A 40 -5.38 14.43 -3.79
N LEU A 41 -4.18 13.90 -3.55
CA LEU A 41 -3.55 13.93 -2.23
C LEU A 41 -3.33 15.35 -1.73
N LYS A 42 -2.86 16.23 -2.60
CA LYS A 42 -2.65 17.66 -2.31
C LYS A 42 -3.96 18.39 -1.99
N ILE A 43 -5.03 18.12 -2.76
CA ILE A 43 -6.36 18.68 -2.50
C ILE A 43 -6.91 18.21 -1.15
N ALA A 44 -6.70 16.95 -0.81
CA ALA A 44 -7.14 16.38 0.47
C ALA A 44 -6.41 16.98 1.67
N ALA A 45 -5.18 17.49 1.47
CA ALA A 45 -4.32 18.09 2.48
C ALA A 45 -4.25 17.23 3.77
N PRO A 46 -3.64 16.03 3.70
CA PRO A 46 -3.50 15.16 4.87
C PRO A 46 -2.50 15.72 5.86
N ASP A 47 -2.67 15.38 7.14
CA ASP A 47 -1.73 15.75 8.21
C ASP A 47 -0.49 14.85 8.20
N MET A 48 -0.61 13.62 7.64
CA MET A 48 0.50 12.70 7.35
C MET A 48 0.17 11.82 6.13
N ILE A 49 1.22 11.27 5.51
CA ILE A 49 1.11 10.35 4.39
C ILE A 49 1.68 8.99 4.82
N ALA A 50 0.88 7.94 4.64
CA ALA A 50 1.26 6.55 4.83
C ALA A 50 1.39 5.87 3.47
N ILE A 51 2.58 5.36 3.15
CA ILE A 51 2.89 4.67 1.90
C ILE A 51 3.05 3.19 2.23
N ALA A 52 2.04 2.40 1.88
CA ALA A 52 1.96 1.00 2.26
C ALA A 52 2.50 0.06 1.17
N GLY A 53 3.75 0.26 0.79
CA GLY A 53 4.52 -0.62 -0.09
C GLY A 53 4.22 -0.53 -1.59
N ASP A 54 5.00 -1.25 -2.36
CA ASP A 54 4.97 -1.39 -3.83
C ASP A 54 5.04 -0.04 -4.55
N THR A 55 5.94 0.82 -4.10
CA THR A 55 6.23 2.13 -4.71
C THR A 55 7.36 2.02 -5.73
N LEU A 56 8.42 1.28 -5.37
CA LEU A 56 9.59 0.99 -6.19
C LEU A 56 9.54 -0.45 -6.72
N GLU A 57 10.31 -0.72 -7.77
CA GLU A 57 10.47 -2.06 -8.37
C GLU A 57 11.92 -2.53 -8.10
N ARG A 58 12.14 -3.22 -6.98
CA ARG A 58 13.46 -3.71 -6.51
C ARG A 58 13.35 -5.17 -6.13
N PHE A 59 13.52 -6.04 -7.12
CA PHE A 59 13.39 -7.49 -6.97
C PHE A 59 14.72 -8.12 -6.60
N GLY A 60 14.77 -8.80 -5.46
CA GLY A 60 15.87 -9.65 -5.05
C GLY A 60 15.77 -11.09 -5.59
N GLU A 61 16.82 -11.87 -5.40
CA GLU A 61 16.83 -13.29 -5.80
C GLU A 61 15.70 -14.09 -5.09
N GLU A 62 15.44 -13.82 -3.83
CA GLU A 62 14.39 -14.47 -3.04
C GLU A 62 12.97 -14.21 -3.57
N HIS A 63 12.77 -13.14 -4.31
CA HIS A 63 11.48 -12.88 -4.97
C HIS A 63 11.14 -14.02 -5.95
N TYR A 64 12.10 -14.42 -6.75
CA TYR A 64 11.92 -15.50 -7.74
C TYR A 64 11.76 -16.88 -7.10
N GLU A 65 12.40 -17.14 -5.97
CA GLU A 65 12.23 -18.40 -5.23
C GLU A 65 10.81 -18.53 -4.70
N ARG A 66 10.25 -17.49 -4.12
CA ARG A 66 8.86 -17.49 -3.60
C ARG A 66 7.80 -17.66 -4.70
N VAL A 67 8.03 -17.13 -5.89
CA VAL A 67 7.14 -17.36 -7.03
C VAL A 67 7.12 -18.82 -7.44
N ASN A 68 8.24 -19.54 -7.29
CA ASN A 68 8.35 -20.96 -7.61
C ASN A 68 7.65 -21.88 -6.59
N GLU A 69 7.37 -21.41 -5.38
CA GLU A 69 6.65 -22.15 -4.33
C GLU A 69 5.12 -22.13 -4.48
N LEU A 70 4.59 -21.49 -5.52
CA LEU A 70 3.15 -21.40 -5.74
C LEU A 70 2.54 -22.79 -5.96
N ASN A 71 1.37 -23.00 -5.33
CA ASN A 71 0.53 -24.17 -5.59
C ASN A 71 0.30 -24.33 -7.11
N PRO A 72 0.37 -25.56 -7.67
CA PRO A 72 0.24 -25.81 -9.12
C PRO A 72 -0.96 -25.15 -9.79
N LEU A 73 -2.12 -25.08 -9.12
CA LEU A 73 -3.31 -24.39 -9.64
C LEU A 73 -3.12 -22.87 -9.72
N LYS A 74 -2.46 -22.27 -8.72
CA LYS A 74 -2.12 -20.85 -8.75
C LYS A 74 -1.08 -20.54 -9.82
N SER A 75 -0.11 -21.44 -10.04
CA SER A 75 0.91 -21.32 -11.07
C SER A 75 0.29 -21.33 -12.47
N VAL A 76 -0.65 -22.23 -12.76
CA VAL A 76 -1.37 -22.27 -14.04
C VAL A 76 -2.17 -20.99 -14.27
N PHE A 77 -2.89 -20.52 -13.25
CA PHE A 77 -3.63 -19.26 -13.33
C PHE A 77 -2.70 -18.06 -13.59
N PHE A 78 -1.57 -18.00 -12.89
CA PHE A 78 -0.56 -16.96 -13.07
C PHE A 78 0.02 -16.97 -14.49
N ILE A 79 0.37 -18.15 -15.01
CA ILE A 79 0.87 -18.31 -16.37
C ILE A 79 -0.15 -17.82 -17.41
N ILE A 80 -1.41 -18.21 -17.27
CA ILE A 80 -2.50 -17.76 -18.17
C ILE A 80 -2.64 -16.24 -18.08
N ALA A 81 -2.67 -15.68 -16.89
CA ALA A 81 -2.77 -14.23 -16.68
C ALA A 81 -1.58 -13.47 -17.33
N MET A 82 -0.37 -14.00 -17.20
CA MET A 82 0.84 -13.46 -17.83
C MET A 82 0.76 -13.48 -19.36
N TYR A 83 0.29 -14.58 -19.97
CA TYR A 83 0.13 -14.64 -21.42
C TYR A 83 -0.97 -13.71 -21.93
N VAL A 84 -2.08 -13.59 -21.20
CA VAL A 84 -3.16 -12.63 -21.53
C VAL A 84 -2.64 -11.20 -21.44
N ASP A 85 -1.93 -10.87 -20.38
CA ASP A 85 -1.34 -9.54 -20.20
C ASP A 85 -0.34 -9.21 -21.32
N HIS A 86 0.55 -10.15 -21.66
CA HIS A 86 1.49 -9.99 -22.77
C HIS A 86 0.77 -9.76 -24.10
N ALA A 87 -0.24 -10.57 -24.41
CA ALA A 87 -1.02 -10.42 -25.65
C ALA A 87 -1.72 -9.04 -25.70
N VAL A 88 -2.32 -8.60 -24.60
CA VAL A 88 -2.95 -7.29 -24.52
C VAL A 88 -1.93 -6.16 -24.69
N ARG A 89 -0.72 -6.26 -24.10
CA ARG A 89 0.36 -5.28 -24.30
C ARG A 89 0.74 -5.14 -25.75
N VAL A 90 0.92 -6.27 -26.43
CA VAL A 90 1.28 -6.30 -27.87
C VAL A 90 0.19 -5.67 -28.72
N ILE A 91 -1.07 -6.07 -28.52
CA ILE A 91 -2.22 -5.59 -29.31
C ILE A 91 -2.49 -4.10 -29.09
N THR A 92 -2.44 -3.64 -27.83
CA THR A 92 -2.76 -2.26 -27.47
C THR A 92 -1.59 -1.30 -27.62
N ARG A 93 -0.38 -1.79 -27.89
CA ARG A 93 0.87 -1.02 -27.86
C ARG A 93 1.02 -0.24 -26.56
N ASN A 94 0.60 -0.83 -25.45
CA ASN A 94 0.62 -0.17 -24.14
C ASN A 94 2.06 0.06 -23.68
N LYS A 95 2.47 1.34 -23.65
CA LYS A 95 3.79 1.81 -23.20
C LYS A 95 3.79 2.25 -21.73
N ASN A 96 2.86 1.72 -20.92
CA ASN A 96 2.85 2.03 -19.49
C ASN A 96 4.02 1.31 -18.80
N THR A 97 5.21 1.87 -18.92
CA THR A 97 6.46 1.36 -18.35
C THR A 97 6.67 1.86 -16.93
N ALA A 98 7.29 1.04 -16.09
CA ALA A 98 7.84 1.48 -14.83
C ALA A 98 9.08 2.35 -15.10
N GLU A 99 9.18 3.47 -14.41
CA GLU A 99 10.34 4.39 -14.50
C GLU A 99 10.63 4.86 -13.06
N PRO A 100 11.82 4.55 -12.50
CA PRO A 100 12.18 4.91 -11.12
C PRO A 100 11.98 6.40 -10.81
N GLU A 101 12.20 7.27 -11.79
CA GLU A 101 12.06 8.72 -11.67
C GLU A 101 10.62 9.13 -11.31
N ASN A 102 9.61 8.37 -11.73
CA ASN A 102 8.22 8.66 -11.36
C ASN A 102 7.99 8.42 -9.87
N ALA A 103 8.52 7.32 -9.32
CA ALA A 103 8.44 7.03 -7.89
C ALA A 103 9.23 8.06 -7.08
N TYR A 104 10.47 8.35 -7.45
CA TYR A 104 11.29 9.34 -6.75
C TYR A 104 10.64 10.73 -6.75
N ARG A 105 10.08 11.16 -7.88
CA ARG A 105 9.34 12.42 -7.96
C ARG A 105 8.14 12.44 -7.04
N PHE A 106 7.37 11.35 -6.98
CA PHE A 106 6.23 11.22 -6.09
C PHE A 106 6.65 11.24 -4.62
N LEU A 107 7.66 10.46 -4.24
CA LEU A 107 8.20 10.40 -2.87
C LEU A 107 8.72 11.76 -2.40
N LYS A 108 9.52 12.43 -3.25
CA LYS A 108 10.02 13.79 -2.96
C LYS A 108 8.90 14.82 -2.79
N ALA A 109 7.86 14.71 -3.58
CA ALA A 109 6.70 15.59 -3.48
C ALA A 109 5.87 15.29 -2.22
N SER A 110 5.72 14.02 -1.85
CA SER A 110 5.01 13.57 -0.65
C SER A 110 5.69 14.05 0.63
N GLY A 111 7.01 13.86 0.75
CA GLY A 111 7.76 14.33 1.93
C GLY A 111 7.80 15.85 2.10
N LYS A 112 7.58 16.61 0.99
CA LYS A 112 7.39 18.08 1.08
C LYS A 112 5.97 18.49 1.45
N LEU A 113 4.99 17.63 1.17
CA LEU A 113 3.57 17.93 1.41
C LEU A 113 3.21 17.72 2.90
N ALA A 114 3.62 16.61 3.49
CA ALA A 114 3.36 16.25 4.88
C ALA A 114 4.38 15.21 5.38
N PRO A 115 4.53 15.02 6.71
CA PRO A 115 5.30 13.90 7.26
C PRO A 115 4.90 12.60 6.60
N SER A 116 5.86 11.92 5.97
CA SER A 116 5.62 10.74 5.14
C SER A 116 6.34 9.52 5.69
N PHE A 117 5.63 8.40 5.79
CA PHE A 117 6.13 7.13 6.31
C PHE A 117 5.88 6.04 5.28
N MET A 118 6.88 5.20 5.02
CA MET A 118 6.82 4.15 4.01
C MET A 118 7.21 2.80 4.60
N SER A 119 6.37 1.78 4.41
CA SER A 119 6.73 0.37 4.61
C SER A 119 7.07 -0.28 3.28
N LEU A 120 7.75 -1.43 3.32
CA LEU A 120 8.12 -2.20 2.15
C LEU A 120 7.01 -3.18 1.74
N GLY A 121 6.72 -3.22 0.43
CA GLY A 121 5.91 -4.25 -0.20
C GLY A 121 6.78 -5.38 -0.78
N ASN A 122 6.15 -6.29 -1.51
CA ASN A 122 6.87 -7.41 -2.12
C ASN A 122 7.61 -7.04 -3.43
N HIS A 123 7.46 -5.82 -3.89
CA HIS A 123 8.25 -5.26 -5.00
C HIS A 123 9.48 -4.47 -4.53
N GLU A 124 9.70 -4.39 -3.22
CA GLU A 124 10.83 -3.69 -2.61
C GLU A 124 11.71 -4.65 -1.81
N ASP A 125 11.94 -5.85 -2.34
CA ASP A 125 12.71 -6.91 -1.68
C ASP A 125 14.17 -6.47 -1.39
N GLU A 126 14.78 -5.71 -2.30
CA GLU A 126 16.17 -5.25 -2.18
C GLU A 126 16.31 -3.75 -2.48
N LEU A 127 15.95 -2.90 -1.53
CA LEU A 127 16.26 -1.49 -1.63
C LEU A 127 17.77 -1.26 -1.62
N THR A 128 18.26 -0.54 -2.63
CA THR A 128 19.66 -0.13 -2.68
C THR A 128 19.99 0.94 -1.64
N GLU A 129 21.27 1.11 -1.30
CA GLU A 129 21.71 2.20 -0.43
C GLU A 129 21.35 3.58 -1.03
N ASN A 130 21.33 3.70 -2.36
CA ASN A 130 20.89 4.91 -3.03
C ASN A 130 19.39 5.17 -2.81
N ASP A 131 18.54 4.13 -2.89
CA ASP A 131 17.10 4.28 -2.60
C ASP A 131 16.88 4.76 -1.17
N ARG A 132 17.55 4.14 -0.19
CA ARG A 132 17.50 4.52 1.22
C ARG A 132 17.96 5.97 1.47
N SER A 133 19.04 6.37 0.82
CA SER A 133 19.57 7.74 0.89
C SER A 133 18.60 8.76 0.30
N LEU A 134 17.99 8.46 -0.86
CA LEU A 134 17.01 9.33 -1.50
C LEU A 134 15.72 9.46 -0.68
N LEU A 135 15.23 8.37 -0.08
CA LEU A 135 14.06 8.43 0.81
C LEU A 135 14.32 9.40 1.97
N SER A 136 15.49 9.29 2.61
CA SER A 136 15.89 10.19 3.69
C SER A 136 16.02 11.64 3.22
N GLU A 137 16.67 11.90 2.07
CA GLU A 137 16.76 13.24 1.48
C GLU A 137 15.40 13.86 1.19
N TYR A 138 14.45 13.04 0.75
CA TYR A 138 13.10 13.49 0.42
C TYR A 138 12.20 13.69 1.64
N GLY A 139 12.68 13.35 2.84
CA GLY A 139 11.90 13.46 4.08
C GLY A 139 10.84 12.36 4.23
N VAL A 140 11.08 11.20 3.63
CA VAL A 140 10.25 10.00 3.80
C VAL A 140 10.92 9.07 4.80
N THR A 141 10.24 8.80 5.92
CA THR A 141 10.72 7.86 6.93
C THR A 141 10.45 6.43 6.48
N LEU A 142 11.50 5.69 6.19
CA LEU A 142 11.41 4.27 5.85
C LEU A 142 11.24 3.44 7.12
N LEU A 143 10.26 2.54 7.11
CA LEU A 143 9.91 1.63 8.20
C LEU A 143 10.01 0.18 7.67
N ASP A 144 11.13 -0.44 7.94
CA ASP A 144 11.48 -1.81 7.55
C ASP A 144 11.58 -2.66 8.82
N ASN A 145 10.52 -3.36 9.19
CA ASN A 145 10.33 -4.02 10.48
C ASN A 145 10.80 -3.12 11.63
N SER A 146 10.35 -1.88 11.61
CA SER A 146 10.76 -0.84 12.54
C SER A 146 9.64 0.15 12.81
N SER A 147 9.80 0.97 13.85
CA SER A 147 8.79 1.95 14.23
C SER A 147 9.40 3.26 14.68
N VAL A 148 8.59 4.31 14.62
CA VAL A 148 8.95 5.65 15.06
C VAL A 148 7.80 6.27 15.86
N LYS A 149 8.13 7.03 16.90
CA LYS A 149 7.18 7.91 17.59
C LYS A 149 7.13 9.23 16.84
N ALA A 150 5.93 9.68 16.51
CA ALA A 150 5.72 10.95 15.82
C ALA A 150 4.58 11.73 16.47
N GLU A 151 4.73 13.02 16.54
CA GLU A 151 3.65 13.93 16.90
C GLU A 151 3.07 14.55 15.63
N ILE A 152 1.83 14.22 15.32
CA ILE A 152 1.12 14.70 14.13
C ILE A 152 -0.09 15.50 14.60
N ASN A 153 -0.16 16.76 14.22
CA ASN A 153 -1.22 17.67 14.62
C ASN A 153 -1.46 17.72 16.15
N GLY A 154 -0.39 17.53 16.93
CA GLY A 154 -0.42 17.47 18.39
C GLY A 154 -1.01 16.18 18.97
N GLN A 155 -1.11 15.13 18.16
CA GLN A 155 -1.43 13.77 18.57
C GLN A 155 -0.17 12.92 18.52
N GLU A 156 0.20 12.31 19.65
CA GLU A 156 1.27 11.31 19.67
C GLU A 156 0.80 10.00 19.04
N LEU A 157 1.60 9.49 18.12
CA LEU A 157 1.37 8.25 17.39
C LEU A 157 2.63 7.38 17.44
N LEU A 158 2.44 6.06 17.50
CA LEU A 158 3.50 5.10 17.24
C LEU A 158 3.23 4.49 15.86
N ILE A 159 4.12 4.76 14.89
CA ILE A 159 3.96 4.35 13.50
C ILE A 159 4.97 3.26 13.22
N GLY A 160 4.50 2.07 12.83
CA GLY A 160 5.32 0.92 12.49
C GLY A 160 5.15 0.51 11.03
N GLY A 161 6.16 -0.11 10.45
CA GLY A 161 6.12 -0.73 9.13
C GLY A 161 6.51 -2.19 9.20
N LEU A 162 5.58 -3.09 8.84
CA LEU A 162 5.84 -4.51 8.67
C LEU A 162 6.17 -4.77 7.20
N SER A 163 7.39 -5.18 6.95
CA SER A 163 7.88 -5.49 5.60
C SER A 163 7.32 -6.82 5.08
N SER A 164 7.42 -7.04 3.78
CA SER A 164 7.06 -8.33 3.16
C SER A 164 7.88 -9.49 3.74
N PHE A 165 9.15 -9.24 4.08
CA PHE A 165 9.97 -10.09 4.95
C PHE A 165 9.69 -9.72 6.42
N TYR A 166 8.55 -10.19 6.91
CA TYR A 166 8.08 -9.81 8.24
C TYR A 166 8.94 -10.41 9.37
N ASP A 167 9.15 -9.60 10.40
CA ASP A 167 9.75 -10.02 11.66
C ASP A 167 8.64 -10.16 12.72
N GLU A 168 8.34 -11.42 13.10
CA GLU A 168 7.30 -11.72 14.10
C GLU A 168 7.68 -11.21 15.49
N GLU A 169 8.96 -11.25 15.86
CA GLU A 169 9.45 -10.81 17.16
C GLU A 169 9.33 -9.29 17.28
N TRP A 170 9.75 -8.56 16.25
CA TRP A 170 9.55 -7.13 16.18
C TRP A 170 8.06 -6.76 16.26
N LEU A 171 7.21 -7.41 15.48
CA LEU A 171 5.77 -7.10 15.46
C LEU A 171 5.11 -7.34 16.81
N LYS A 172 5.52 -8.42 17.51
CA LYS A 172 5.06 -8.71 18.88
C LYS A 172 5.45 -7.56 19.82
N GLY A 173 6.72 -7.17 19.83
CA GLY A 173 7.20 -6.03 20.64
C GLY A 173 6.45 -4.74 20.31
N PHE A 174 6.28 -4.42 19.01
CA PHE A 174 5.52 -3.26 18.58
C PHE A 174 4.06 -3.30 19.08
N SER A 175 3.43 -4.47 19.04
CA SER A 175 2.03 -4.61 19.48
C SER A 175 1.84 -4.35 20.99
N GLU A 176 2.87 -4.60 21.80
CA GLU A 176 2.87 -4.42 23.26
C GLU A 176 3.20 -2.99 23.70
N GLU A 177 3.74 -2.17 22.80
CA GLU A 177 4.02 -0.75 23.06
C GLU A 177 2.77 0.03 23.44
N LYS A 178 2.94 1.10 24.25
CA LYS A 178 1.85 1.98 24.67
C LYS A 178 1.54 3.04 23.62
N GLY A 179 0.30 3.49 23.60
CA GLY A 179 -0.15 4.57 22.71
C GLY A 179 -1.07 4.09 21.60
N PHE A 180 -1.44 4.98 20.69
CA PHE A 180 -2.17 4.63 19.47
C PHE A 180 -1.17 4.19 18.41
N LYS A 181 -1.31 2.95 17.97
CA LYS A 181 -0.42 2.32 17.00
C LYS A 181 -1.04 2.30 15.61
N ILE A 182 -0.28 2.80 14.62
CA ILE A 182 -0.59 2.69 13.19
C ILE A 182 0.45 1.76 12.58
N LEU A 183 -0.01 0.68 11.96
CA LEU A 183 0.85 -0.29 11.27
C LEU A 183 0.66 -0.16 9.76
N LEU A 184 1.72 0.19 9.04
CA LEU A 184 1.79 0.05 7.60
C LEU A 184 2.20 -1.39 7.30
N CYS A 185 1.33 -2.13 6.60
CA CYS A 185 1.55 -3.54 6.29
C CYS A 185 1.02 -3.81 4.89
N HIS A 186 1.90 -3.94 3.92
CA HIS A 186 1.51 -4.08 2.51
C HIS A 186 0.53 -5.24 2.29
N HIS A 187 0.80 -6.39 2.91
CA HIS A 187 0.04 -7.63 2.80
C HIS A 187 -1.17 -7.66 3.74
N PRO A 188 -2.42 -7.45 3.26
CA PRO A 188 -3.60 -7.45 4.15
C PRO A 188 -3.91 -8.81 4.76
N GLU A 189 -3.44 -9.93 4.17
CA GLU A 189 -3.58 -11.28 4.72
C GLU A 189 -2.80 -11.49 6.03
N TYR A 190 -1.76 -10.68 6.28
CA TYR A 190 -1.03 -10.72 7.56
C TYR A 190 -1.89 -10.25 8.73
N TYR A 191 -3.00 -9.53 8.44
CA TYR A 191 -3.93 -9.11 9.47
C TYR A 191 -4.50 -10.29 10.26
N ASP A 192 -5.05 -11.32 9.61
CA ASP A 192 -5.62 -12.49 10.30
C ASP A 192 -4.54 -13.29 11.07
N ARG A 193 -3.34 -13.35 10.50
CA ARG A 193 -2.28 -14.20 11.03
C ARG A 193 -1.57 -13.56 12.22
N PHE A 194 -1.28 -12.27 12.16
CA PHE A 194 -0.36 -11.63 13.09
C PHE A 194 -0.95 -10.44 13.86
N VAL A 195 -1.95 -9.75 13.30
CA VAL A 195 -2.42 -8.47 13.85
C VAL A 195 -3.74 -8.62 14.59
N LYS A 196 -4.59 -9.54 14.14
CA LYS A 196 -5.89 -9.77 14.76
C LYS A 196 -5.71 -10.20 16.23
N GLY A 197 -6.40 -9.50 17.14
CA GLY A 197 -6.26 -9.74 18.58
C GLY A 197 -5.19 -8.89 19.28
N THR A 198 -4.37 -8.14 18.53
CA THR A 198 -3.41 -7.19 19.11
C THR A 198 -4.06 -5.85 19.43
N ASP A 199 -3.34 -5.00 20.17
CA ASP A 199 -3.73 -3.61 20.51
C ASP A 199 -3.32 -2.58 19.44
N ILE A 200 -3.04 -3.01 18.20
CA ILE A 200 -2.76 -2.13 17.08
C ILE A 200 -4.06 -1.46 16.65
N GLY A 201 -4.11 -0.12 16.69
CA GLY A 201 -5.35 0.65 16.49
C GLY A 201 -5.77 0.82 15.04
N LEU A 202 -4.79 0.91 14.10
CA LEU A 202 -5.03 1.11 12.68
C LEU A 202 -4.01 0.33 11.85
N VAL A 203 -4.45 -0.36 10.81
CA VAL A 203 -3.60 -1.08 9.84
C VAL A 203 -3.90 -0.57 8.45
N LEU A 204 -2.85 -0.23 7.72
CA LEU A 204 -2.91 0.36 6.39
C LEU A 204 -2.23 -0.56 5.38
N SER A 205 -2.96 -1.00 4.36
CA SER A 205 -2.51 -2.04 3.42
C SER A 205 -2.80 -1.71 1.96
N GLY A 206 -2.15 -2.45 1.04
CA GLY A 206 -2.34 -2.42 -0.40
C GLY A 206 -2.44 -3.83 -1.00
N HIS A 207 -1.54 -4.14 -1.95
CA HIS A 207 -1.22 -5.45 -2.52
C HIS A 207 -2.26 -6.05 -3.48
N ASN A 208 -3.55 -6.04 -3.15
CA ASN A 208 -4.58 -6.73 -3.94
C ASN A 208 -5.16 -5.90 -5.08
N HIS A 209 -4.68 -4.67 -5.27
CA HIS A 209 -5.12 -3.74 -6.32
C HIS A 209 -6.65 -3.60 -6.45
N GLY A 210 -7.38 -3.83 -5.36
CA GLY A 210 -8.85 -3.83 -5.34
C GLY A 210 -9.49 -5.00 -6.06
N GLY A 211 -8.72 -5.98 -6.52
CA GLY A 211 -9.10 -6.98 -7.50
C GLY A 211 -9.30 -6.38 -8.89
N GLN A 212 -8.62 -6.88 -9.94
CA GLN A 212 -8.58 -6.26 -11.28
C GLN A 212 -9.96 -5.88 -11.84
N PHE A 213 -10.93 -6.76 -11.63
CA PHE A 213 -12.34 -6.56 -11.98
C PHE A 213 -13.20 -6.55 -10.73
N ARG A 214 -14.12 -5.59 -10.61
CA ARG A 214 -15.05 -5.52 -9.50
C ARG A 214 -16.48 -5.68 -9.98
N LEU A 215 -17.27 -6.46 -9.26
CA LEU A 215 -18.70 -6.64 -9.50
C LEU A 215 -19.44 -6.60 -8.15
N PHE A 216 -20.52 -5.83 -8.10
CA PHE A 216 -21.31 -5.63 -6.88
C PHE A 216 -20.47 -5.24 -5.64
N GLY A 217 -19.44 -4.40 -5.86
CA GLY A 217 -18.57 -3.92 -4.80
C GLY A 217 -17.47 -4.89 -4.35
N LYS A 218 -17.35 -6.07 -4.95
CA LYS A 218 -16.31 -7.07 -4.64
C LYS A 218 -15.32 -7.26 -5.77
N GLY A 219 -14.05 -7.43 -5.42
CA GLY A 219 -12.99 -7.82 -6.35
C GLY A 219 -13.19 -9.28 -6.80
N LEU A 220 -13.05 -9.52 -8.11
CA LEU A 220 -13.22 -10.87 -8.65
C LEU A 220 -11.90 -11.63 -8.77
N ILE A 221 -10.82 -10.92 -9.12
CA ILE A 221 -9.53 -11.53 -9.42
C ILE A 221 -8.42 -10.61 -8.91
N SER A 222 -7.54 -11.14 -8.07
CA SER A 222 -6.29 -10.49 -7.70
C SER A 222 -5.12 -11.31 -8.23
N SER A 223 -4.07 -10.64 -8.69
CA SER A 223 -2.82 -11.31 -9.12
C SER A 223 -2.15 -12.04 -7.95
N SER A 224 -2.26 -11.51 -6.75
CA SER A 224 -1.63 -12.02 -5.53
C SER A 224 -2.50 -13.05 -4.80
N SER A 225 -3.81 -12.79 -4.67
CA SER A 225 -4.73 -13.60 -3.85
C SER A 225 -5.64 -14.53 -4.66
N GLY A 226 -5.61 -14.48 -6.01
CA GLY A 226 -6.42 -15.32 -6.89
C GLY A 226 -7.87 -14.87 -7.01
N LEU A 227 -8.80 -15.84 -7.07
CA LEU A 227 -10.23 -15.56 -7.23
C LEU A 227 -10.89 -15.16 -5.91
N PHE A 228 -11.74 -14.13 -5.96
CA PHE A 228 -12.54 -13.63 -4.84
C PHE A 228 -11.70 -13.34 -3.58
N PRO A 229 -10.73 -12.43 -3.66
CA PRO A 229 -9.87 -12.10 -2.52
C PRO A 229 -10.71 -11.65 -1.33
N LYS A 230 -10.42 -12.17 -0.12
CA LYS A 230 -11.07 -11.77 1.12
C LYS A 230 -10.86 -10.28 1.40
N TYR A 231 -9.64 -9.82 1.18
CA TYR A 231 -9.16 -8.47 1.45
C TYR A 231 -8.88 -7.75 0.14
N ASP A 232 -9.91 -7.23 -0.54
CA ASP A 232 -9.74 -6.58 -1.84
C ASP A 232 -9.49 -5.06 -1.73
N ARG A 233 -10.39 -4.32 -1.11
CA ARG A 233 -10.28 -2.88 -0.76
C ARG A 233 -11.37 -2.51 0.25
N GLY A 234 -11.15 -1.41 0.96
CA GLY A 234 -12.13 -0.88 1.88
C GLY A 234 -11.70 -0.97 3.33
N ILE A 235 -12.66 -0.92 4.23
CA ILE A 235 -12.43 -0.99 5.67
C ILE A 235 -12.95 -2.32 6.24
N PHE A 236 -12.14 -2.97 7.08
CA PHE A 236 -12.45 -4.23 7.74
C PHE A 236 -12.24 -4.10 9.25
N GLU A 237 -13.15 -4.69 10.02
CA GLU A 237 -13.13 -4.67 11.49
C GLU A 237 -12.85 -3.27 12.08
N ASN A 238 -13.29 -2.22 11.38
CA ASN A 238 -13.14 -0.80 11.74
C ASN A 238 -11.69 -0.36 12.04
N ARG A 239 -10.67 -1.09 11.58
CA ARG A 239 -9.25 -0.77 11.80
C ARG A 239 -8.29 -1.22 10.71
N LEU A 240 -8.64 -2.14 9.81
CA LEU A 240 -7.85 -2.48 8.64
C LEU A 240 -8.40 -1.73 7.43
N VAL A 241 -7.60 -0.83 6.86
CA VAL A 241 -7.94 -0.08 5.65
C VAL A 241 -7.05 -0.55 4.51
N ILE A 242 -7.69 -0.97 3.41
CA ILE A 242 -6.99 -1.50 2.24
C ILE A 242 -7.26 -0.59 1.05
N SER A 243 -6.18 -0.09 0.45
CA SER A 243 -6.20 0.68 -0.79
C SER A 243 -6.34 -0.23 -2.02
N ALA A 244 -7.08 0.23 -3.03
CA ALA A 244 -7.07 -0.40 -4.34
C ALA A 244 -5.82 -0.06 -5.17
N GLY A 245 -4.90 0.70 -4.62
CA GLY A 245 -3.64 1.06 -5.24
C GLY A 245 -3.72 2.21 -6.24
N CYS A 246 -2.58 2.86 -6.42
CA CYS A 246 -2.43 4.09 -7.20
C CYS A 246 -2.14 3.85 -8.68
N SER A 247 -1.79 2.63 -9.08
CA SER A 247 -1.46 2.31 -10.46
C SER A 247 -2.21 1.09 -11.02
N ASN A 248 -2.09 0.88 -12.31
CA ASN A 248 -2.45 -0.37 -12.97
C ASN A 248 -1.19 -0.99 -13.58
N THR A 249 -0.71 -2.06 -13.00
CA THR A 249 0.48 -2.79 -13.45
C THR A 249 0.17 -3.74 -14.61
N ALA A 250 -1.05 -4.25 -14.67
CA ALA A 250 -1.51 -5.10 -15.74
C ALA A 250 -1.85 -4.31 -17.02
N ALA A 251 -1.63 -4.92 -18.19
CA ALA A 251 -2.06 -4.35 -19.46
C ALA A 251 -3.58 -4.38 -19.60
N VAL A 252 -4.23 -5.35 -18.96
CA VAL A 252 -5.69 -5.43 -18.88
C VAL A 252 -6.21 -4.27 -18.03
N PRO A 253 -7.14 -3.46 -18.53
CA PRO A 253 -7.67 -2.34 -17.75
C PRO A 253 -8.45 -2.83 -16.53
N ARG A 254 -8.39 -2.05 -15.45
CA ARG A 254 -9.25 -2.24 -14.29
C ARG A 254 -10.70 -1.96 -14.68
N LEU A 255 -11.63 -2.86 -14.36
CA LEU A 255 -13.05 -2.67 -14.64
C LEU A 255 -13.83 -2.44 -13.34
N CYS A 256 -14.58 -1.34 -13.25
CA CYS A 256 -15.28 -0.89 -12.05
C CYS A 256 -14.36 -0.78 -10.81
N ASN A 257 -13.08 -0.54 -11.04
CA ASN A 257 -12.02 -0.53 -10.03
C ASN A 257 -11.05 0.64 -10.30
N PRO A 258 -11.43 1.88 -10.00
CA PRO A 258 -10.58 3.03 -10.22
C PRO A 258 -9.32 2.96 -9.36
N ARG A 259 -8.25 3.62 -9.81
CA ARG A 259 -7.09 3.95 -8.97
C ARG A 259 -7.55 4.90 -7.88
N GLU A 260 -6.96 4.84 -6.68
CA GLU A 260 -7.43 5.68 -5.59
C GLU A 260 -6.34 6.26 -4.70
N VAL A 261 -6.68 7.40 -4.11
CA VAL A 261 -6.09 7.93 -2.88
C VAL A 261 -7.10 7.68 -1.77
N VAL A 262 -6.68 7.07 -0.68
CA VAL A 262 -7.55 6.86 0.47
C VAL A 262 -7.22 7.89 1.55
N ILE A 263 -8.23 8.58 2.06
CA ILE A 263 -8.12 9.48 3.20
C ILE A 263 -8.82 8.86 4.41
N ILE A 264 -8.08 8.66 5.48
CA ILE A 264 -8.62 8.19 6.75
C ILE A 264 -8.75 9.41 7.68
N LYS A 265 -10.00 9.72 8.07
CA LYS A 265 -10.31 10.70 9.10
C LYS A 265 -10.31 9.97 10.44
N LEU A 266 -9.22 10.10 11.18
CA LEU A 266 -9.07 9.51 12.50
C LEU A 266 -9.46 10.55 13.56
N SER A 267 -10.42 10.21 14.42
CA SER A 267 -10.99 11.14 15.37
C SER A 267 -11.25 10.52 16.76
N PRO A 268 -11.38 11.33 17.79
CA PRO A 268 -11.86 10.87 19.09
C PRO A 268 -13.21 10.17 18.99
N GLU A 269 -13.41 9.16 19.85
CA GLU A 269 -14.70 8.45 19.99
C GLU A 269 -15.66 9.24 20.91
#